data_5d607855d3c4550518785e2bda303c61
#
_entry.id   5d607855d3c4550518785e2bda303c61
#
_cell.length_a   1.000
_cell.length_b   1.000
_cell.length_c   1.000
_cell.angle_alpha   90.00
_cell.angle_beta   90.00
_cell.angle_gamma   90.00
#
_symmetry.space_group_name_H-M   'P 1'
#
loop_
_entity.id
_entity.type
_entity.pdbx_description
1 polymer ?
#
loop_
_entity_poly.entity_id
_entity_poly.type
_entity_poly.pdbx_seq_one_letter_code
_entity_poly.pdbx_strand_id
1 'polypeptide(L)'
;MNLNCGAAFAADRENINLVKGVIYMDYGAIPNAQISAFKRHLQSEERVPATIRKYLRDIRSFVAWLGARPLGKDAAAGWKEYLRASQLCPETVNSKLSALNKFFRFLRRQECCVKYLRIQRRLFRRREREMSRADYTRLLETAKDMGKTRLALLMETICATGIRVSEVRYITVEAAGAGRAEISLKGKIRTILIPGKLCRKLQKYARKQKIVSGEIFLTRNGKGLSRRQIWAEMKSLCEKAGVAATKV
;
A
#
# COMPACT_ATOMS: atom_id res chain seq x y z
N MET A 1 49.08 52.48 17.27
CA MET A 1 47.64 52.75 17.38
C MET A 1 46.90 51.48 17.00
N ASN A 2 46.22 50.94 18.00
CA ASN A 2 45.35 49.75 17.89
C ASN A 2 44.20 49.95 16.96
N LEU A 3 43.77 48.90 16.27
CA LEU A 3 42.36 48.59 16.14
C LEU A 3 42.19 47.11 15.81
N ASN A 4 41.70 46.47 16.83
CA ASN A 4 41.17 45.13 16.91
C ASN A 4 39.86 45.04 16.10
N CYS A 5 39.65 44.01 15.29
CA CYS A 5 38.33 43.59 14.85
C CYS A 5 38.28 42.07 14.88
N GLY A 6 37.84 41.55 16.00
CA GLY A 6 37.50 40.15 16.16
C GLY A 6 36.12 39.89 15.57
N ALA A 7 36.03 38.99 14.65
CA ALA A 7 34.77 38.35 14.24
C ALA A 7 34.77 36.93 14.82
N ALA A 8 33.90 36.73 15.79
CA ALA A 8 33.65 35.44 16.41
C ALA A 8 32.93 34.51 15.45
N PHE A 9 33.64 33.49 14.98
CA PHE A 9 32.98 32.30 14.43
C PHE A 9 32.61 31.40 15.61
N ALA A 10 31.33 31.34 15.91
CA ALA A 10 30.79 30.35 16.82
C ALA A 10 30.93 28.97 16.17
N ALA A 11 31.90 28.21 16.63
CA ALA A 11 32.04 26.80 16.29
C ALA A 11 30.92 26.01 16.97
N ASP A 12 30.03 25.43 16.20
CA ASP A 12 29.16 24.34 16.63
C ASP A 12 30.05 23.21 17.19
N ARG A 13 30.03 23.05 18.50
CA ARG A 13 30.68 21.91 19.16
C ARG A 13 29.86 20.67 18.91
N GLU A 14 30.20 19.92 17.86
CA GLU A 14 29.78 18.54 17.69
C GLU A 14 30.32 17.73 18.88
N ASN A 15 29.39 17.16 19.67
CA ASN A 15 29.76 16.24 20.76
C ASN A 15 30.30 14.95 20.17
N ILE A 16 31.61 14.83 20.07
CA ILE A 16 32.32 13.62 19.64
C ILE A 16 32.64 12.81 20.91
N ASN A 17 31.89 11.74 21.16
CA ASN A 17 32.21 10.76 22.18
C ASN A 17 33.05 9.63 21.59
N LEU A 18 34.34 9.60 21.95
CA LEU A 18 35.29 8.55 21.57
C LEU A 18 35.24 7.42 22.62
N VAL A 19 34.56 6.33 22.34
CA VAL A 19 34.65 5.09 23.12
C VAL A 19 35.14 3.98 22.19
N LYS A 20 36.32 3.46 22.44
CA LYS A 20 36.98 2.36 21.71
C LYS A 20 37.23 2.61 20.21
N GLY A 21 37.75 3.80 19.84
CA GLY A 21 38.23 4.05 18.47
C GLY A 21 37.15 4.13 17.38
N VAL A 22 35.89 4.19 17.76
CA VAL A 22 34.75 4.37 16.81
C VAL A 22 34.16 5.75 17.08
N ILE A 23 34.16 6.59 16.04
CA ILE A 23 33.51 7.91 16.09
C ILE A 23 31.98 7.67 16.09
N TYR A 24 31.36 7.78 17.25
CA TYR A 24 29.90 7.84 17.35
C TYR A 24 29.49 9.31 17.17
N MET A 25 29.01 9.64 15.99
CA MET A 25 28.26 10.88 15.82
C MET A 25 26.90 10.69 16.52
N ASP A 26 26.73 11.40 17.63
CA ASP A 26 25.47 11.42 18.39
C ASP A 26 24.43 12.24 17.61
N TYR A 27 23.69 11.60 16.72
CA TYR A 27 22.59 12.23 16.02
C TYR A 27 21.36 12.24 16.91
N GLY A 28 21.20 13.27 17.71
CA GLY A 28 20.04 13.48 18.60
C GLY A 28 18.69 13.55 17.88
N ALA A 29 18.66 13.78 16.58
CA ALA A 29 17.46 13.70 15.74
C ALA A 29 17.86 13.31 14.32
N ILE A 30 17.02 12.52 13.62
CA ILE A 30 17.26 12.18 12.21
C ILE A 30 16.95 13.41 11.35
N PRO A 31 17.95 14.04 10.70
CA PRO A 31 17.73 15.23 9.88
C PRO A 31 16.86 14.91 8.66
N ASN A 32 16.02 15.85 8.25
CA ASN A 32 15.24 15.74 7.01
C ASN A 32 16.11 15.51 5.76
N ALA A 33 17.35 15.99 5.79
CA ALA A 33 18.35 15.75 4.75
C ALA A 33 18.64 14.25 4.55
N GLN A 34 18.72 13.47 5.64
CA GLN A 34 18.92 12.00 5.57
C GLN A 34 17.69 11.29 4.98
N ILE A 35 16.48 11.72 5.32
CA ILE A 35 15.24 11.18 4.71
C ILE A 35 15.20 11.49 3.21
N SER A 36 15.62 12.68 2.81
CA SER A 36 15.71 13.08 1.41
C SER A 36 16.79 12.30 0.65
N ALA A 37 17.94 12.07 1.27
CA ALA A 37 19.01 11.22 0.72
C ALA A 37 18.53 9.76 0.57
N PHE A 38 17.81 9.23 1.56
CA PHE A 38 17.20 7.90 1.47
C PHE A 38 16.17 7.80 0.35
N LYS A 39 15.37 8.85 0.10
CA LYS A 39 14.48 8.89 -1.06
C LYS A 39 15.25 8.74 -2.37
N ARG A 40 16.35 9.50 -2.55
CA ARG A 40 17.21 9.40 -3.74
C ARG A 40 17.81 8.01 -3.89
N HIS A 41 18.29 7.42 -2.79
CA HIS A 41 18.81 6.05 -2.77
C HIS A 41 17.75 5.02 -3.20
N LEU A 42 16.50 5.12 -2.74
CA LEU A 42 15.42 4.24 -3.19
C LEU A 42 15.06 4.46 -4.68
N GLN A 43 15.24 5.67 -5.19
CA GLN A 43 15.05 5.97 -6.61
C GLN A 43 16.18 5.37 -7.46
N SER A 44 17.45 5.45 -7.01
CA SER A 44 18.57 4.81 -7.70
C SER A 44 18.51 3.28 -7.69
N GLU A 45 17.83 2.69 -6.68
CA GLU A 45 17.47 1.26 -6.69
C GLU A 45 16.24 0.93 -7.57
N GLU A 46 15.75 1.87 -8.36
CA GLU A 46 14.58 1.71 -9.26
C GLU A 46 13.31 1.23 -8.52
N ARG A 47 13.16 1.59 -7.23
CA ARG A 47 11.96 1.20 -6.47
C ARG A 47 10.73 1.91 -7.02
N VAL A 48 9.63 1.15 -7.11
CA VAL A 48 8.32 1.66 -7.55
C VAL A 48 7.90 2.85 -6.67
N PRO A 49 7.38 3.95 -7.26
CA PRO A 49 7.01 5.17 -6.51
C PRO A 49 6.08 4.94 -5.32
N ALA A 50 5.16 3.97 -5.42
CA ALA A 50 4.29 3.59 -4.31
C ALA A 50 5.05 3.00 -3.11
N THR A 51 6.10 2.21 -3.37
CA THR A 51 6.99 1.64 -2.34
C THR A 51 7.80 2.74 -1.67
N ILE A 52 8.34 3.69 -2.46
CA ILE A 52 9.10 4.84 -1.92
C ILE A 52 8.20 5.67 -1.00
N ARG A 53 7.00 6.05 -1.45
CA ARG A 53 6.04 6.81 -0.63
C ARG A 53 5.70 6.08 0.68
N LYS A 54 5.50 4.76 0.62
CA LYS A 54 5.23 3.95 1.80
C LYS A 54 6.39 3.97 2.78
N TYR A 55 7.61 3.72 2.32
CA TYR A 55 8.81 3.70 3.16
C TYR A 55 9.03 5.04 3.83
N LEU A 56 8.96 6.14 3.09
CA LEU A 56 9.12 7.49 3.64
C LEU A 56 8.04 7.83 4.67
N ARG A 57 6.79 7.42 4.46
CA ARG A 57 5.72 7.60 5.45
C ARG A 57 6.02 6.83 6.73
N ASP A 58 6.46 5.58 6.62
CA ASP A 58 6.71 4.72 7.77
C ASP A 58 7.94 5.22 8.56
N ILE A 59 8.98 5.74 7.88
CA ILE A 59 10.14 6.36 8.50
C ILE A 59 9.77 7.69 9.19
N ARG A 60 8.98 8.55 8.54
CA ARG A 60 8.52 9.78 9.19
C ARG A 60 7.71 9.49 10.46
N SER A 61 6.91 8.41 10.47
CA SER A 61 6.20 7.98 11.67
C SER A 61 7.16 7.55 12.78
N PHE A 62 8.25 6.87 12.44
CA PHE A 62 9.31 6.53 13.40
C PHE A 62 10.02 7.78 13.94
N VAL A 63 10.40 8.70 13.06
CA VAL A 63 11.08 9.96 13.45
C VAL A 63 10.20 10.81 14.38
N ALA A 64 8.92 10.93 14.06
CA ALA A 64 7.95 11.64 14.91
C ALA A 64 7.83 10.98 16.30
N TRP A 65 7.82 9.64 16.36
CA TRP A 65 7.80 8.92 17.63
C TRP A 65 9.14 9.03 18.39
N LEU A 66 10.26 9.02 17.67
CA LEU A 66 11.60 9.14 18.26
C LEU A 66 11.77 10.49 18.98
N GLY A 67 11.30 11.59 18.38
CA GLY A 67 11.46 12.93 18.91
C GLY A 67 12.93 13.32 19.04
N ALA A 68 13.29 13.88 20.19
CA ALA A 68 14.67 14.27 20.53
C ALA A 68 15.53 13.12 21.09
N ARG A 69 15.01 11.91 21.17
CA ARG A 69 15.75 10.75 21.71
C ARG A 69 16.87 10.34 20.75
N PRO A 70 18.02 9.89 21.27
CA PRO A 70 19.13 9.44 20.44
C PRO A 70 18.74 8.21 19.62
N LEU A 71 19.22 8.16 18.38
CA LEU A 71 19.03 7.02 17.51
C LEU A 71 19.99 5.89 17.93
N GLY A 72 19.43 4.79 18.40
CA GLY A 72 20.19 3.60 18.81
C GLY A 72 19.38 2.32 18.71
N LYS A 73 19.99 1.21 19.08
CA LYS A 73 19.36 -0.10 19.13
C LYS A 73 18.14 -0.11 20.06
N ASP A 74 18.22 0.58 21.19
CA ASP A 74 17.13 0.65 22.16
C ASP A 74 15.95 1.46 21.63
N ALA A 75 16.20 2.56 20.92
CA ALA A 75 15.16 3.31 20.24
C ALA A 75 14.44 2.46 19.17
N ALA A 76 15.18 1.67 18.40
CA ALA A 76 14.60 0.76 17.41
C ALA A 76 13.77 -0.36 18.06
N ALA A 77 14.24 -0.93 19.17
CA ALA A 77 13.51 -1.92 19.96
C ALA A 77 12.25 -1.30 20.59
N GLY A 78 12.36 -0.11 21.18
CA GLY A 78 11.23 0.63 21.74
C GLY A 78 10.16 0.95 20.70
N TRP A 79 10.56 1.34 19.47
CA TRP A 79 9.60 1.51 18.37
C TRP A 79 8.84 0.23 18.04
N LYS A 80 9.52 -0.92 18.01
CA LYS A 80 8.88 -2.20 17.78
C LYS A 80 7.83 -2.51 18.86
N GLU A 81 8.15 -2.29 20.14
CA GLU A 81 7.20 -2.50 21.24
C GLU A 81 6.02 -1.51 21.18
N TYR A 82 6.28 -0.24 20.86
CA TYR A 82 5.22 0.75 20.60
C TYR A 82 4.26 0.29 19.49
N LEU A 83 4.79 -0.23 18.39
CA LEU A 83 3.96 -0.75 17.30
C LEU A 83 3.15 -1.98 17.72
N ARG A 84 3.70 -2.85 18.59
CA ARG A 84 2.97 -4.00 19.14
C ARG A 84 1.82 -3.54 20.04
N ALA A 85 2.07 -2.56 20.90
CA ALA A 85 1.06 -1.99 21.78
C ALA A 85 -0.06 -1.24 21.03
N SER A 86 0.21 -0.75 19.81
CA SER A 86 -0.75 0.00 18.97
C SER A 86 -1.83 -0.88 18.31
N GLN A 87 -2.05 -2.11 18.74
CA GLN A 87 -3.05 -3.05 18.20
C GLN A 87 -2.99 -3.28 16.68
N LEU A 88 -1.85 -3.02 16.07
CA LEU A 88 -1.63 -3.29 14.65
C LEU A 88 -1.45 -4.78 14.42
N CYS A 89 -1.94 -5.29 13.28
CA CYS A 89 -1.68 -6.68 12.91
C CYS A 89 -0.16 -6.91 12.69
N PRO A 90 0.35 -8.11 13.03
CA PRO A 90 1.79 -8.42 12.93
C PRO A 90 2.40 -8.15 11.56
N GLU A 91 1.64 -8.35 10.48
CA GLU A 91 2.05 -8.07 9.11
C GLU A 91 2.30 -6.56 8.90
N THR A 92 1.44 -5.71 9.47
CA THR A 92 1.60 -4.26 9.41
C THR A 92 2.81 -3.82 10.20
N VAL A 93 3.02 -4.36 11.41
CA VAL A 93 4.22 -4.11 12.21
C VAL A 93 5.47 -4.50 11.41
N ASN A 94 5.54 -5.73 10.89
CA ASN A 94 6.67 -6.21 10.10
C ASN A 94 6.92 -5.36 8.84
N SER A 95 5.85 -4.86 8.23
CA SER A 95 5.95 -3.98 7.08
C SER A 95 6.60 -2.63 7.41
N LYS A 96 6.29 -2.05 8.59
CA LYS A 96 6.93 -0.83 9.11
C LYS A 96 8.38 -1.09 9.52
N LEU A 97 8.66 -2.21 10.18
CA LEU A 97 10.03 -2.62 10.55
C LEU A 97 10.89 -2.87 9.30
N SER A 98 10.31 -3.38 8.21
CA SER A 98 11.04 -3.56 6.95
C SER A 98 11.52 -2.23 6.37
N ALA A 99 10.68 -1.19 6.40
CA ALA A 99 11.08 0.16 5.98
C ALA A 99 12.20 0.71 6.88
N LEU A 100 12.06 0.54 8.20
CA LEU A 100 13.04 1.00 9.17
C LEU A 100 14.40 0.29 9.04
N ASN A 101 14.40 -1.04 8.95
CA ASN A 101 15.63 -1.81 8.75
C ASN A 101 16.33 -1.46 7.42
N LYS A 102 15.57 -1.17 6.36
CA LYS A 102 16.15 -0.69 5.09
C LYS A 102 16.80 0.68 5.27
N PHE A 103 16.18 1.57 6.03
CA PHE A 103 16.73 2.87 6.35
C PHE A 103 18.01 2.79 7.20
N PHE A 104 18.04 1.94 8.23
CA PHE A 104 19.24 1.73 9.04
C PHE A 104 20.41 1.17 8.22
N ARG A 105 20.14 0.23 7.29
CA ARG A 105 21.18 -0.25 6.37
C ARG A 105 21.71 0.85 5.48
N PHE A 106 20.84 1.74 4.99
CA PHE A 106 21.26 2.92 4.23
C PHE A 106 22.15 3.86 5.06
N LEU A 107 21.82 4.07 6.33
CA LEU A 107 22.62 4.86 7.27
C LEU A 107 23.90 4.14 7.76
N ARG A 108 24.17 2.92 7.30
CA ARG A 108 25.24 2.04 7.79
C ARG A 108 25.15 1.73 9.30
N ARG A 109 23.94 1.80 9.87
CA ARG A 109 23.59 1.52 11.27
C ARG A 109 22.93 0.15 11.41
N GLN A 110 23.61 -0.92 10.97
CA GLN A 110 23.06 -2.29 10.93
C GLN A 110 22.77 -2.83 12.33
N GLU A 111 23.50 -2.36 13.34
CA GLU A 111 23.31 -2.69 14.76
C GLU A 111 21.93 -2.26 15.28
N CYS A 112 21.30 -1.24 14.67
CA CYS A 112 19.96 -0.78 15.00
C CYS A 112 18.85 -1.62 14.36
N CYS A 113 19.18 -2.56 13.46
CA CYS A 113 18.17 -3.39 12.82
C CYS A 113 17.48 -4.31 13.84
N VAL A 114 16.15 -4.40 13.78
CA VAL A 114 15.35 -5.21 14.67
C VAL A 114 14.82 -6.46 13.97
N LYS A 115 14.68 -7.55 14.72
CA LYS A 115 14.06 -8.78 14.22
C LYS A 115 12.56 -8.57 14.01
N TYR A 116 12.03 -9.17 12.93
CA TYR A 116 10.59 -9.20 12.66
C TYR A 116 9.83 -10.00 13.71
N LEU A 117 8.54 -9.71 13.86
CA LEU A 117 7.64 -10.55 14.62
C LEU A 117 7.47 -11.88 13.89
N ARG A 118 7.52 -12.97 14.63
CA ARG A 118 7.19 -14.29 14.08
C ARG A 118 5.70 -14.34 13.78
N ILE A 119 5.36 -14.60 12.52
CA ILE A 119 3.99 -14.76 12.07
C ILE A 119 3.77 -16.24 11.82
N GLN A 120 2.94 -16.85 12.61
CA GLN A 120 2.50 -18.21 12.33
C GLN A 120 1.56 -18.16 11.13
N ARG A 121 2.01 -18.63 9.98
CA ARG A 121 1.17 -18.76 8.80
C ARG A 121 0.14 -19.85 9.06
N ARG A 122 -1.12 -19.46 9.18
CA ARG A 122 -2.21 -20.43 9.16
C ARG A 122 -2.37 -20.91 7.71
N LEU A 123 -2.28 -22.22 7.51
CA LEU A 123 -2.45 -22.85 6.18
C LEU A 123 -3.88 -22.61 5.65
N PHE A 124 -4.86 -22.55 6.55
CA PHE A 124 -6.25 -22.30 6.19
C PHE A 124 -6.71 -20.93 6.71
N ARG A 125 -7.43 -20.19 5.87
CA ARG A 125 -8.13 -18.99 6.32
C ARG A 125 -9.23 -19.39 7.32
N ARG A 126 -9.62 -18.46 8.19
CA ARG A 126 -10.82 -18.65 8.99
C ARG A 126 -12.03 -18.68 8.06
N ARG A 127 -12.85 -19.71 8.11
CA ARG A 127 -14.09 -19.87 7.32
C ARG A 127 -14.99 -18.64 7.39
N GLU A 128 -15.00 -17.95 8.53
CA GLU A 128 -15.78 -16.73 8.77
C GLU A 128 -15.39 -15.56 7.82
N ARG A 129 -14.19 -15.58 7.23
CA ARG A 129 -13.70 -14.57 6.27
C ARG A 129 -13.79 -15.05 4.82
N GLU A 130 -14.29 -16.24 4.60
CA GLU A 130 -14.47 -16.77 3.26
C GLU A 130 -15.89 -16.45 2.76
N MET A 131 -15.97 -15.95 1.54
CA MET A 131 -17.26 -15.74 0.88
C MET A 131 -17.81 -17.07 0.41
N SER A 132 -18.93 -17.50 0.96
CA SER A 132 -19.64 -18.68 0.47
C SER A 132 -20.34 -18.40 -0.86
N ARG A 133 -20.72 -19.45 -1.56
CA ARG A 133 -21.55 -19.32 -2.77
C ARG A 133 -22.89 -18.64 -2.47
N ALA A 134 -23.48 -18.94 -1.31
CA ALA A 134 -24.72 -18.31 -0.87
C ALA A 134 -24.54 -16.81 -0.59
N ASP A 135 -23.44 -16.40 0.08
CA ASP A 135 -23.13 -14.99 0.29
C ASP A 135 -22.97 -14.24 -1.05
N TYR A 136 -22.26 -14.85 -2.01
CA TYR A 136 -22.05 -14.27 -3.33
C TYR A 136 -23.38 -14.11 -4.08
N THR A 137 -24.22 -15.15 -4.09
CA THR A 137 -25.54 -15.11 -4.76
C THR A 137 -26.39 -14.00 -4.16
N ARG A 138 -26.47 -13.90 -2.82
CA ARG A 138 -27.22 -12.87 -2.11
C ARG A 138 -26.73 -11.45 -2.45
N LEU A 139 -25.42 -11.24 -2.47
CA LEU A 139 -24.84 -9.95 -2.88
C LEU A 139 -25.22 -9.60 -4.32
N LEU A 140 -25.16 -10.58 -5.23
CA LEU A 140 -25.46 -10.35 -6.63
C LEU A 140 -26.95 -10.02 -6.86
N GLU A 141 -27.84 -10.73 -6.20
CA GLU A 141 -29.29 -10.49 -6.25
C GLU A 141 -29.62 -9.12 -5.65
N THR A 142 -29.15 -8.83 -4.43
CA THR A 142 -29.33 -7.52 -3.81
C THR A 142 -28.84 -6.37 -4.70
N ALA A 143 -27.68 -6.54 -5.37
CA ALA A 143 -27.18 -5.51 -6.29
C ALA A 143 -28.10 -5.32 -7.51
N LYS A 144 -28.70 -6.39 -8.04
CA LYS A 144 -29.68 -6.33 -9.15
C LYS A 144 -30.97 -5.66 -8.72
N ASP A 145 -31.54 -6.05 -7.57
CA ASP A 145 -32.78 -5.48 -7.02
C ASP A 145 -32.67 -4.00 -6.73
N MET A 146 -31.48 -3.56 -6.28
CA MET A 146 -31.15 -2.13 -6.09
C MET A 146 -30.84 -1.38 -7.41
N GLY A 147 -30.96 -2.02 -8.58
CA GLY A 147 -30.60 -1.41 -9.88
C GLY A 147 -29.11 -1.09 -10.03
N LYS A 148 -28.23 -1.61 -9.16
CA LYS A 148 -26.76 -1.41 -9.22
C LYS A 148 -26.11 -2.33 -10.27
N THR A 149 -26.58 -2.26 -11.52
CA THR A 149 -26.16 -3.15 -12.61
C THR A 149 -24.65 -3.14 -12.86
N ARG A 150 -24.00 -1.95 -12.72
CA ARG A 150 -22.54 -1.83 -12.82
C ARG A 150 -21.83 -2.66 -11.75
N LEU A 151 -22.28 -2.57 -10.49
CA LEU A 151 -21.65 -3.28 -9.38
C LEU A 151 -21.87 -4.79 -9.50
N ALA A 152 -23.07 -5.23 -9.89
CA ALA A 152 -23.37 -6.63 -10.18
C ALA A 152 -22.46 -7.20 -11.26
N LEU A 153 -22.31 -6.48 -12.38
CA LEU A 153 -21.44 -6.89 -13.49
C LEU A 153 -19.95 -6.90 -13.08
N LEU A 154 -19.54 -5.93 -12.26
CA LEU A 154 -18.17 -5.90 -11.70
C LEU A 154 -17.89 -7.13 -10.84
N MET A 155 -18.80 -7.52 -9.95
CA MET A 155 -18.70 -8.73 -9.13
C MET A 155 -18.60 -9.99 -10.01
N GLU A 156 -19.47 -10.12 -11.00
CA GLU A 156 -19.42 -11.24 -11.95
C GLU A 156 -18.06 -11.26 -12.68
N THR A 157 -17.54 -10.10 -13.07
CA THR A 157 -16.25 -9.99 -13.76
C THR A 157 -15.10 -10.46 -12.86
N ILE A 158 -15.04 -9.97 -11.63
CA ILE A 158 -13.97 -10.35 -10.67
C ILE A 158 -14.02 -11.86 -10.39
N CYS A 159 -15.22 -12.40 -10.13
CA CYS A 159 -15.37 -13.82 -9.80
C CYS A 159 -15.06 -14.75 -11.00
N ALA A 160 -15.47 -14.36 -12.21
CA ALA A 160 -15.27 -15.21 -13.39
C ALA A 160 -13.84 -15.17 -13.93
N THR A 161 -13.10 -14.09 -13.71
CA THR A 161 -11.76 -13.89 -14.28
C THR A 161 -10.63 -14.00 -13.28
N GLY A 162 -10.91 -13.91 -11.97
CA GLY A 162 -9.88 -13.81 -10.92
C GLY A 162 -9.04 -12.54 -11.03
N ILE A 163 -9.53 -11.50 -11.71
CA ILE A 163 -8.82 -10.22 -11.84
C ILE A 163 -8.73 -9.51 -10.47
N ARG A 164 -7.60 -8.89 -10.17
CA ARG A 164 -7.50 -8.10 -8.95
C ARG A 164 -8.29 -6.81 -9.07
N VAL A 165 -8.86 -6.34 -7.96
CA VAL A 165 -9.64 -5.07 -7.93
C VAL A 165 -8.84 -3.89 -8.50
N SER A 166 -7.53 -3.83 -8.28
CA SER A 166 -6.66 -2.79 -8.85
C SER A 166 -6.44 -2.89 -10.35
N GLU A 167 -6.81 -4.01 -10.95
CA GLU A 167 -6.61 -4.32 -12.37
C GLU A 167 -7.92 -4.21 -13.17
N VAL A 168 -9.04 -3.93 -12.52
CA VAL A 168 -10.37 -3.78 -13.16
C VAL A 168 -10.35 -2.79 -14.33
N ARG A 169 -9.48 -1.78 -14.27
CA ARG A 169 -9.28 -0.81 -15.36
C ARG A 169 -8.86 -1.44 -16.70
N TYR A 170 -8.30 -2.65 -16.67
CA TYR A 170 -7.93 -3.37 -17.91
C TYR A 170 -9.10 -4.14 -18.54
N ILE A 171 -10.27 -4.14 -17.88
CA ILE A 171 -11.52 -4.61 -18.50
C ILE A 171 -12.08 -3.46 -19.34
N THR A 172 -11.66 -3.43 -20.57
CA THR A 172 -12.02 -2.40 -21.55
C THR A 172 -13.00 -2.96 -22.58
N VAL A 173 -13.58 -2.08 -23.40
CA VAL A 173 -14.47 -2.46 -24.50
C VAL A 173 -13.72 -3.37 -25.47
N GLU A 174 -12.47 -3.04 -25.76
CA GLU A 174 -11.57 -3.79 -26.65
C GLU A 174 -11.26 -5.18 -26.05
N ALA A 175 -10.94 -5.23 -24.75
CA ALA A 175 -10.70 -6.49 -24.05
C ALA A 175 -11.93 -7.41 -24.07
N ALA A 176 -13.12 -6.84 -23.87
CA ALA A 176 -14.38 -7.59 -23.96
C ALA A 176 -14.67 -8.04 -25.39
N GLY A 177 -14.22 -7.30 -26.42
CA GLY A 177 -14.28 -7.70 -27.82
C GLY A 177 -13.33 -8.85 -28.14
N ALA A 178 -12.10 -8.77 -27.66
CA ALA A 178 -11.04 -9.77 -27.89
C ALA A 178 -11.18 -11.03 -27.01
N GLY A 179 -12.06 -11.04 -26.01
CA GLY A 179 -12.21 -12.14 -25.07
C GLY A 179 -11.02 -12.30 -24.09
N ARG A 180 -10.12 -11.32 -24.02
CA ARG A 180 -8.94 -11.32 -23.15
C ARG A 180 -8.55 -9.92 -22.73
N ALA A 181 -8.01 -9.79 -21.55
CA ALA A 181 -7.42 -8.57 -21.03
C ALA A 181 -5.92 -8.76 -20.78
N GLU A 182 -5.10 -7.85 -21.26
CA GLU A 182 -3.64 -7.85 -21.00
C GLU A 182 -3.32 -6.87 -19.88
N ILE A 183 -2.73 -7.38 -18.81
CA ILE A 183 -2.39 -6.61 -17.62
C ILE A 183 -0.88 -6.43 -17.56
N SER A 184 -0.43 -5.21 -17.77
CA SER A 184 0.97 -4.84 -17.60
C SER A 184 1.16 -4.14 -16.25
N LEU A 185 1.83 -4.81 -15.31
CA LEU A 185 2.14 -4.29 -13.98
C LEU A 185 3.55 -4.66 -13.55
N LYS A 186 4.34 -3.67 -13.17
CA LYS A 186 5.71 -3.85 -12.66
C LYS A 186 6.61 -4.67 -13.61
N GLY A 187 6.54 -4.40 -14.90
CA GLY A 187 7.34 -5.11 -15.92
C GLY A 187 6.89 -6.56 -16.20
N LYS A 188 5.80 -7.02 -15.60
CA LYS A 188 5.21 -8.32 -15.88
C LYS A 188 3.91 -8.16 -16.65
N ILE A 189 3.80 -8.88 -17.76
CA ILE A 189 2.57 -8.95 -18.57
C ILE A 189 1.89 -10.27 -18.25
N ARG A 190 0.59 -10.24 -17.99
CA ARG A 190 -0.23 -11.43 -17.89
C ARG A 190 -1.54 -11.25 -18.64
N THR A 191 -1.97 -12.28 -19.32
CA THR A 191 -3.25 -12.32 -20.01
C THR A 191 -4.30 -12.97 -19.14
N ILE A 192 -5.48 -12.37 -19.06
CA ILE A 192 -6.67 -12.91 -18.41
C ILE A 192 -7.70 -13.21 -19.49
N LEU A 193 -8.20 -14.43 -19.51
CA LEU A 193 -9.29 -14.82 -20.40
C LEU A 193 -10.63 -14.37 -19.83
N ILE A 194 -11.48 -13.83 -20.67
CA ILE A 194 -12.84 -13.40 -20.33
C ILE A 194 -13.83 -14.38 -20.96
N PRO A 195 -14.62 -15.11 -20.15
CA PRO A 195 -15.59 -16.07 -20.68
C PRO A 195 -16.60 -15.42 -21.65
N GLY A 196 -16.92 -16.09 -22.73
CA GLY A 196 -17.77 -15.53 -23.80
C GLY A 196 -19.16 -15.03 -23.34
N LYS A 197 -19.78 -15.69 -22.34
CA LYS A 197 -21.01 -15.17 -21.71
C LYS A 197 -20.79 -13.83 -21.02
N LEU A 198 -19.61 -13.63 -20.38
CA LEU A 198 -19.27 -12.39 -19.73
C LEU A 198 -18.92 -11.30 -20.77
N CYS A 199 -18.20 -11.64 -21.83
CA CYS A 199 -17.94 -10.71 -22.94
C CYS A 199 -19.24 -10.09 -23.47
N ARG A 200 -20.26 -10.91 -23.75
CA ARG A 200 -21.57 -10.44 -24.23
C ARG A 200 -22.24 -9.50 -23.22
N LYS A 201 -22.17 -9.81 -21.91
CA LYS A 201 -22.72 -8.92 -20.85
C LYS A 201 -21.99 -7.60 -20.79
N LEU A 202 -20.65 -7.62 -20.84
CA LEU A 202 -19.80 -6.41 -20.80
C LEU A 202 -20.06 -5.52 -22.01
N GLN A 203 -20.13 -6.09 -23.22
CA GLN A 203 -20.42 -5.34 -24.44
C GLN A 203 -21.84 -4.75 -24.43
N LYS A 204 -22.85 -5.54 -23.96
CA LYS A 204 -24.23 -5.05 -23.81
C LYS A 204 -24.30 -3.88 -22.83
N TYR A 205 -23.57 -3.97 -21.70
CA TYR A 205 -23.49 -2.90 -20.71
C TYR A 205 -22.81 -1.67 -21.30
N ALA A 206 -21.66 -1.82 -21.96
CA ALA A 206 -20.93 -0.72 -22.59
C ALA A 206 -21.80 0.03 -23.59
N ARG A 207 -22.49 -0.68 -24.47
CA ARG A 207 -23.46 -0.08 -25.44
C ARG A 207 -24.57 0.69 -24.74
N LYS A 208 -25.21 0.10 -23.70
CA LYS A 208 -26.23 0.78 -22.89
C LYS A 208 -25.75 2.07 -22.23
N GLN A 209 -24.48 2.08 -21.79
CA GLN A 209 -23.84 3.23 -21.15
C GLN A 209 -23.18 4.18 -22.17
N LYS A 210 -23.29 3.93 -23.47
CA LYS A 210 -22.64 4.69 -24.56
C LYS A 210 -21.11 4.78 -24.41
N ILE A 211 -20.49 3.73 -23.85
CA ILE A 211 -19.03 3.61 -23.75
C ILE A 211 -18.51 2.98 -25.03
N VAL A 212 -17.82 3.76 -25.84
CA VAL A 212 -17.35 3.34 -27.17
C VAL A 212 -15.99 2.65 -27.08
N SER A 213 -15.11 3.10 -26.17
CA SER A 213 -13.75 2.59 -26.02
C SER A 213 -13.25 2.75 -24.59
N GLY A 214 -12.16 2.05 -24.23
CA GLY A 214 -11.50 2.15 -22.93
C GLY A 214 -12.24 1.43 -21.81
N GLU A 215 -12.05 1.89 -20.56
CA GLU A 215 -12.55 1.24 -19.36
C GLU A 215 -14.09 1.12 -19.34
N ILE A 216 -14.61 -0.07 -19.02
CA ILE A 216 -16.07 -0.32 -18.95
C ILE A 216 -16.66 0.17 -17.62
N PHE A 217 -15.90 0.06 -16.52
CA PHE A 217 -16.39 0.39 -15.19
C PHE A 217 -16.05 1.84 -14.83
N LEU A 218 -16.93 2.76 -15.19
CA LEU A 218 -16.75 4.19 -14.98
C LEU A 218 -17.57 4.73 -13.81
N THR A 219 -17.12 5.83 -13.25
CA THR A 219 -17.88 6.68 -12.33
C THR A 219 -18.92 7.48 -13.12
N ARG A 220 -19.83 8.19 -12.42
CA ARG A 220 -20.78 9.12 -13.06
C ARG A 220 -20.08 10.21 -13.90
N ASN A 221 -18.85 10.58 -13.52
CA ASN A 221 -18.07 11.61 -14.21
C ASN A 221 -17.17 11.03 -15.32
N GLY A 222 -17.43 9.82 -15.82
CA GLY A 222 -16.69 9.18 -16.90
C GLY A 222 -15.25 8.74 -16.54
N LYS A 223 -14.85 8.78 -15.27
CA LYS A 223 -13.52 8.32 -14.83
C LYS A 223 -13.58 6.86 -14.39
N GLY A 224 -12.51 6.10 -14.61
CA GLY A 224 -12.40 4.72 -14.15
C GLY A 224 -12.60 4.59 -12.63
N LEU A 225 -13.21 3.47 -12.20
CA LEU A 225 -13.42 3.19 -10.79
C LEU A 225 -12.12 2.96 -10.05
N SER A 226 -11.88 3.74 -9.01
CA SER A 226 -10.77 3.50 -8.10
C SER A 226 -11.06 2.33 -7.15
N ARG A 227 -10.01 1.66 -6.68
CA ARG A 227 -10.11 0.60 -5.67
C ARG A 227 -10.90 1.05 -4.43
N ARG A 228 -10.72 2.31 -3.99
CA ARG A 228 -11.43 2.86 -2.82
C ARG A 228 -12.93 2.95 -3.06
N GLN A 229 -13.35 3.38 -4.26
CA GLN A 229 -14.76 3.47 -4.62
C GLN A 229 -15.39 2.07 -4.72
N ILE A 230 -14.71 1.13 -5.37
CA ILE A 230 -15.18 -0.27 -5.44
C ILE A 230 -15.38 -0.82 -4.03
N TRP A 231 -14.41 -0.64 -3.14
CA TRP A 231 -14.51 -1.12 -1.76
C TRP A 231 -15.67 -0.46 -1.00
N ALA A 232 -15.87 0.85 -1.14
CA ALA A 232 -16.97 1.56 -0.50
C ALA A 232 -18.35 1.08 -1.01
N GLU A 233 -18.50 0.88 -2.32
CA GLU A 233 -19.73 0.33 -2.92
C GLU A 233 -20.01 -1.09 -2.45
N MET A 234 -18.98 -1.94 -2.39
CA MET A 234 -19.08 -3.31 -1.89
C MET A 234 -19.46 -3.36 -0.41
N LYS A 235 -18.83 -2.51 0.43
CA LYS A 235 -19.17 -2.44 1.86
C LYS A 235 -20.64 -2.05 2.05
N SER A 236 -21.10 -1.02 1.37
CA SER A 236 -22.52 -0.60 1.43
C SER A 236 -23.46 -1.70 0.93
N LEU A 237 -23.06 -2.47 -0.10
CA LEU A 237 -23.85 -3.61 -0.56
C LEU A 237 -23.89 -4.73 0.49
N CYS A 238 -22.80 -5.04 1.17
CA CYS A 238 -22.74 -6.03 2.23
C CYS A 238 -23.72 -5.70 3.38
N GLU A 239 -23.78 -4.44 3.79
CA GLU A 239 -24.72 -3.97 4.81
C GLU A 239 -26.17 -4.23 4.38
N LYS A 240 -26.53 -3.97 3.11
CA LYS A 240 -27.87 -4.19 2.56
C LYS A 240 -28.23 -5.67 2.39
N ALA A 241 -27.23 -6.48 2.03
CA ALA A 241 -27.40 -7.91 1.81
C ALA A 241 -27.30 -8.77 3.08
N GLY A 242 -27.00 -8.18 4.25
CA GLY A 242 -26.76 -8.92 5.48
C GLY A 242 -25.53 -9.84 5.42
N VAL A 243 -24.52 -9.47 4.64
CA VAL A 243 -23.26 -10.21 4.50
C VAL A 243 -22.15 -9.46 5.22
N ALA A 244 -21.32 -10.16 6.00
CA ALA A 244 -20.23 -9.52 6.74
C ALA A 244 -19.22 -8.86 5.79
N ALA A 245 -18.94 -7.56 5.96
CA ALA A 245 -18.01 -6.80 5.12
C ALA A 245 -16.56 -7.34 5.16
N THR A 246 -16.22 -8.19 6.13
CA THR A 246 -14.92 -8.87 6.23
C THR A 246 -14.70 -9.95 5.18
N LYS A 247 -15.77 -10.35 4.45
CA LYS A 247 -15.73 -11.36 3.40
C LYS A 247 -15.44 -10.79 1.99
N VAL A 248 -15.43 -9.46 1.83
CA VAL A 248 -15.25 -8.77 0.53
C VAL A 248 -14.00 -7.91 0.47
#